data_5d969566808632942c3f44715c9ab85c
#
_entry.id   5d969566808632942c3f44715c9ab85c
#
_cell.length_a   1.000
_cell.length_b   1.000
_cell.length_c   1.000
_cell.angle_alpha   90.00
_cell.angle_beta   90.00
_cell.angle_gamma   90.00
#
_symmetry.space_group_name_H-M   'P 1'
#
loop_
_entity.id
_entity.type
_entity.pdbx_description
1 polymer ?
#
loop_
_entity_poly.entity_id
_entity_poly.type
_entity_poly.pdbx_seq_one_letter_code
_entity_poly.pdbx_strand_id
1 'polypeptide(L)'
;VSMFVENSRHYGLDSPDANTEWAALVPSEDGVIHIGPEKTPFLPAIFHQLKCLDIIRQAYLTEGTDGNNSLPRHCLNYLRQSLLCRPDLRLEPVVDPFGPHAVQPYGRRTCQDWRVVYK
;
A
#
# COMPACT_ATOMS: atom_id res chain seq x y z
N VAL A 1 16.85 -3.56 -5.38
CA VAL A 1 16.66 -2.69 -6.54
C VAL A 1 16.62 -1.23 -6.11
N SER A 2 16.97 -0.37 -7.03
CA SER A 2 16.85 1.07 -6.82
C SER A 2 15.46 1.54 -7.24
N MET A 3 14.80 2.28 -6.37
CA MET A 3 13.49 2.86 -6.66
C MET A 3 13.53 4.36 -6.38
N PHE A 4 12.97 5.15 -7.28
CA PHE A 4 12.82 6.59 -7.05
C PHE A 4 11.43 6.86 -6.51
N VAL A 5 11.37 7.38 -5.29
CA VAL A 5 10.10 7.75 -4.65
C VAL A 5 9.72 9.15 -5.09
N GLU A 6 8.57 9.29 -5.66
CA GLU A 6 8.05 10.56 -6.16
C GLU A 6 6.54 10.64 -6.01
N ASN A 7 6.00 11.83 -6.16
CA ASN A 7 4.56 12.04 -6.19
C ASN A 7 4.06 11.80 -7.62
N SER A 8 3.71 10.56 -7.92
CA SER A 8 3.30 10.15 -9.26
C SER A 8 1.94 10.73 -9.65
N ARG A 9 1.73 10.95 -10.95
CA ARG A 9 0.42 11.25 -11.50
C ARG A 9 -0.50 10.02 -11.53
N HIS A 10 0.10 8.83 -11.45
CA HIS A 10 -0.62 7.57 -11.36
C HIS A 10 -1.03 7.29 -9.92
N TYR A 11 -1.89 6.33 -9.74
CA TYR A 11 -2.39 5.92 -8.42
C TYR A 11 -3.06 7.06 -7.67
N GLY A 12 -3.85 7.84 -8.40
CA GLY A 12 -4.61 8.93 -7.81
C GLY A 12 -5.72 8.45 -6.89
N LEU A 13 -6.28 9.38 -6.16
CA LEU A 13 -7.40 9.09 -5.27
C LEU A 13 -8.67 8.82 -6.08
N ASP A 14 -9.01 9.69 -7.01
CA ASP A 14 -10.26 9.65 -7.78
C ASP A 14 -10.05 10.12 -9.23
N SER A 15 -8.94 9.76 -9.83
CA SER A 15 -8.69 10.03 -11.24
C SER A 15 -9.45 9.01 -12.11
N PRO A 16 -9.67 9.31 -13.43
CA PRO A 16 -10.38 8.38 -14.30
C PRO A 16 -9.78 6.97 -14.35
N ASP A 17 -8.47 6.87 -14.23
CA ASP A 17 -7.74 5.61 -14.30
C ASP A 17 -7.45 4.98 -12.93
N ALA A 18 -7.85 5.64 -11.84
CA ALA A 18 -7.46 5.22 -10.48
C ALA A 18 -7.87 3.79 -10.17
N ASN A 19 -9.14 3.44 -10.39
CA ASN A 19 -9.64 2.10 -10.08
C ASN A 19 -8.86 1.02 -10.83
N THR A 20 -8.57 1.25 -12.10
CA THR A 20 -7.82 0.29 -12.93
C THR A 20 -6.37 0.16 -12.45
N GLU A 21 -5.72 1.27 -12.15
CA GLU A 21 -4.33 1.27 -11.72
C GLU A 21 -4.16 0.59 -10.37
N TRP A 22 -5.01 0.91 -9.40
CA TRP A 22 -4.96 0.27 -8.08
C TRP A 22 -5.28 -1.23 -8.15
N ALA A 23 -6.26 -1.61 -8.94
CA ALA A 23 -6.62 -3.02 -9.11
C ALA A 23 -5.49 -3.83 -9.75
N ALA A 24 -4.74 -3.22 -10.67
CA ALA A 24 -3.65 -3.89 -11.38
C ALA A 24 -2.44 -4.23 -10.48
N LEU A 25 -2.36 -3.64 -9.29
CA LEU A 25 -1.29 -3.95 -8.34
C LEU A 25 -1.42 -5.36 -7.74
N VAL A 26 -2.61 -5.91 -7.75
CA VAL A 26 -2.87 -7.25 -7.21
C VAL A 26 -3.11 -8.21 -8.37
N PRO A 27 -2.39 -9.33 -8.42
CA PRO A 27 -2.57 -10.32 -9.49
C PRO A 27 -3.96 -10.94 -9.50
N SER A 28 -4.26 -11.70 -10.56
CA SER A 28 -5.50 -12.47 -10.66
C SER A 28 -5.68 -13.37 -9.43
N GLU A 29 -6.93 -13.69 -9.12
CA GLU A 29 -7.29 -14.49 -7.93
C GLU A 29 -6.82 -13.84 -6.62
N ASP A 30 -6.79 -12.51 -6.57
CA ASP A 30 -6.34 -11.71 -5.42
C ASP A 30 -4.89 -12.01 -4.99
N GLY A 31 -4.10 -12.65 -5.85
CA GLY A 31 -2.71 -12.99 -5.55
C GLY A 31 -2.55 -14.25 -4.69
N VAL A 32 -3.61 -15.02 -4.49
CA VAL A 32 -3.53 -16.26 -3.71
C VAL A 32 -2.63 -17.28 -4.39
N ILE A 33 -1.74 -17.88 -3.63
CA ILE A 33 -0.88 -18.99 -4.07
C ILE A 33 -1.18 -20.22 -3.23
N HIS A 34 -0.90 -21.39 -3.81
CA HIS A 34 -1.13 -22.67 -3.14
C HIS A 34 0.20 -23.38 -2.96
N ILE A 35 0.50 -23.80 -1.74
CA ILE A 35 1.80 -24.36 -1.38
C ILE A 35 1.60 -25.74 -0.75
N GLY A 36 2.54 -26.63 -1.06
CA GLY A 36 2.60 -27.96 -0.50
C GLY A 36 1.70 -28.98 -1.20
N PRO A 37 1.80 -30.26 -0.80
CA PRO A 37 1.03 -31.33 -1.43
C PRO A 37 -0.46 -31.20 -1.23
N GLU A 38 -0.89 -30.54 -0.15
CA GLU A 38 -2.32 -30.29 0.15
C GLU A 38 -2.85 -29.02 -0.52
N LYS A 39 -1.99 -28.29 -1.25
CA LYS A 39 -2.33 -27.05 -1.93
C LYS A 39 -3.00 -26.04 -0.99
N THR A 40 -2.39 -25.83 0.18
CA THR A 40 -2.87 -24.87 1.16
C THR A 40 -2.79 -23.46 0.57
N PRO A 41 -3.88 -22.67 0.61
CA PRO A 41 -3.87 -21.33 0.08
C PRO A 41 -3.13 -20.35 1.00
N PHE A 42 -2.30 -19.49 0.39
CA PHE A 42 -1.59 -18.42 1.08
C PHE A 42 -1.67 -17.15 0.25
N LEU A 43 -1.57 -16.02 0.92
CA LEU A 43 -1.51 -14.72 0.27
C LEU A 43 -0.22 -14.01 0.70
N PRO A 44 0.69 -13.70 -0.24
CA PRO A 44 1.83 -12.85 0.11
C PRO A 44 1.37 -11.55 0.73
N ALA A 45 2.01 -11.17 1.83
CA ALA A 45 1.57 -10.02 2.62
C ALA A 45 1.52 -8.72 1.82
N ILE A 46 2.42 -8.55 0.85
CA ILE A 46 2.43 -7.35 0.02
C ILE A 46 1.10 -7.15 -0.73
N PHE A 47 0.48 -8.22 -1.22
CA PHE A 47 -0.80 -8.10 -1.94
C PHE A 47 -1.94 -7.75 -0.99
N HIS A 48 -1.92 -8.29 0.23
CA HIS A 48 -2.86 -7.89 1.27
C HIS A 48 -2.70 -6.41 1.62
N GLN A 49 -1.46 -5.94 1.75
CA GLN A 49 -1.17 -4.53 2.04
C GLN A 49 -1.68 -3.60 0.92
N LEU A 50 -1.37 -3.94 -0.33
CA LEU A 50 -1.81 -3.14 -1.49
C LEU A 50 -3.33 -3.13 -1.62
N LYS A 51 -3.98 -4.27 -1.42
CA LYS A 51 -5.44 -4.35 -1.43
C LYS A 51 -6.06 -3.53 -0.32
N CYS A 52 -5.46 -3.54 0.87
CA CYS A 52 -5.92 -2.72 1.99
C CYS A 52 -5.82 -1.23 1.70
N LEU A 53 -4.77 -0.78 1.03
CA LEU A 53 -4.67 0.62 0.60
C LEU A 53 -5.82 1.00 -0.33
N ASP A 54 -6.13 0.15 -1.30
CA ASP A 54 -7.24 0.41 -2.22
C ASP A 54 -8.59 0.41 -1.52
N ILE A 55 -8.80 -0.49 -0.58
CA ILE A 55 -10.03 -0.52 0.22
C ILE A 55 -10.20 0.78 1.01
N ILE A 56 -9.14 1.27 1.63
CA ILE A 56 -9.17 2.55 2.36
C ILE A 56 -9.44 3.71 1.42
N ARG A 57 -8.79 3.72 0.25
CA ARG A 57 -9.04 4.74 -0.78
C ARG A 57 -10.51 4.79 -1.18
N GLN A 58 -11.09 3.64 -1.47
CA GLN A 58 -12.49 3.56 -1.89
C GLN A 58 -13.44 3.97 -0.76
N ALA A 59 -13.14 3.59 0.48
CA ALA A 59 -13.92 3.99 1.64
C ALA A 59 -13.89 5.50 1.84
N TYR A 60 -12.75 6.14 1.61
CA TYR A 60 -12.60 7.58 1.70
C TYR A 60 -13.49 8.31 0.68
N LEU A 61 -13.62 7.74 -0.52
CA LEU A 61 -14.43 8.34 -1.59
C LEU A 61 -15.94 8.14 -1.42
N THR A 62 -16.34 7.20 -0.57
CA THR A 62 -17.75 6.88 -0.36
C THR A 62 -18.30 7.77 0.76
N GLU A 63 -19.17 8.71 0.42
CA GLU A 63 -19.83 9.56 1.41
C GLU A 63 -20.80 8.74 2.27
N GLY A 64 -20.87 9.06 3.55
CA GLY A 64 -21.83 8.46 4.47
C GLY A 64 -21.43 7.11 5.03
N THR A 65 -20.19 6.67 4.82
CA THR A 65 -19.68 5.52 5.58
C THR A 65 -19.57 5.94 7.04
N ASP A 66 -20.38 5.34 7.87
CA ASP A 66 -20.21 5.47 9.31
C ASP A 66 -18.89 4.81 9.70
N GLY A 67 -18.28 5.26 10.79
CA GLY A 67 -17.00 4.73 11.26
C GLY A 67 -17.05 3.26 11.70
N ASN A 68 -18.13 2.57 11.41
CA ASN A 68 -18.38 1.19 11.77
C ASN A 68 -18.13 0.21 10.63
N ASN A 69 -17.68 0.68 9.45
CA ASN A 69 -17.33 -0.25 8.38
C ASN A 69 -16.12 -1.08 8.82
N SER A 70 -16.34 -2.37 9.01
CA SER A 70 -15.34 -3.27 9.58
C SER A 70 -14.14 -3.50 8.66
N LEU A 71 -14.34 -3.46 7.35
CA LEU A 71 -13.26 -3.77 6.39
C LEU A 71 -12.20 -2.68 6.32
N PRO A 72 -12.52 -1.40 6.10
CA PRO A 72 -11.51 -0.34 6.16
C PRO A 72 -10.84 -0.24 7.53
N ARG A 73 -11.56 -0.48 8.61
CA ARG A 73 -10.99 -0.49 9.96
C ARG A 73 -9.98 -1.62 10.11
N HIS A 74 -10.30 -2.82 9.63
CA HIS A 74 -9.36 -3.94 9.61
C HIS A 74 -8.10 -3.58 8.84
N CYS A 75 -8.25 -3.00 7.65
CA CYS A 75 -7.12 -2.60 6.81
C CYS A 75 -6.22 -1.57 7.48
N LEU A 76 -6.80 -0.56 8.14
CA LEU A 76 -6.02 0.42 8.89
C LEU A 76 -5.21 -0.23 10.01
N ASN A 77 -5.84 -1.11 10.79
CA ASN A 77 -5.15 -1.81 11.87
C ASN A 77 -4.05 -2.74 11.35
N TYR A 78 -4.32 -3.46 10.27
CA TYR A 78 -3.35 -4.34 9.66
C TYR A 78 -2.13 -3.57 9.15
N LEU A 79 -2.34 -2.48 8.42
CA LEU A 79 -1.25 -1.65 7.90
C LEU A 79 -0.44 -1.02 9.02
N ARG A 80 -1.09 -0.53 10.08
CA ARG A 80 -0.39 0.01 11.24
C ARG A 80 0.57 -1.01 11.84
N GLN A 81 0.08 -2.22 12.07
CA GLN A 81 0.90 -3.28 12.66
C GLN A 81 2.01 -3.74 11.72
N SER A 82 1.73 -3.80 10.43
CA SER A 82 2.74 -4.15 9.41
C SER A 82 3.89 -3.15 9.39
N LEU A 83 3.56 -1.86 9.44
CA LEU A 83 4.57 -0.80 9.46
C LEU A 83 5.40 -0.83 10.75
N LEU A 84 4.76 -1.11 11.89
CA LEU A 84 5.47 -1.21 13.16
C LEU A 84 6.35 -2.44 13.25
N CYS A 85 5.97 -3.54 12.58
CA CYS A 85 6.74 -4.78 12.59
C CYS A 85 8.08 -4.64 11.86
N ARG A 86 8.09 -3.90 10.76
CA ARG A 86 9.30 -3.62 9.98
C ARG A 86 9.42 -2.12 9.73
N PRO A 87 9.82 -1.37 10.76
CA PRO A 87 9.85 0.08 10.64
C PRO A 87 10.96 0.53 9.70
N ASP A 88 10.64 1.53 8.89
CA ASP A 88 11.64 2.21 8.08
C ASP A 88 12.22 3.35 8.93
N LEU A 89 13.48 3.18 9.36
CA LEU A 89 14.15 4.12 10.25
C LEU A 89 15.03 5.12 9.51
N ARG A 90 14.89 5.21 8.18
CA ARG A 90 15.62 6.24 7.42
C ARG A 90 15.16 7.62 7.86
N LEU A 91 16.07 8.58 7.79
CA LEU A 91 15.76 9.96 8.11
C LEU A 91 15.30 10.70 6.86
N GLU A 92 14.18 11.38 6.98
CA GLU A 92 13.67 12.22 5.90
C GLU A 92 13.83 13.69 6.31
N PRO A 93 14.42 14.55 5.45
CA PRO A 93 14.64 15.94 5.82
C PRO A 93 13.32 16.69 5.99
N VAL A 94 13.27 17.55 7.00
CA VAL A 94 12.14 18.45 7.23
C VAL A 94 12.30 19.67 6.33
N VAL A 95 11.27 19.94 5.53
CA VAL A 95 11.29 21.03 4.55
C VAL A 95 11.20 22.39 5.23
N ASP A 96 10.37 22.51 6.28
CA ASP A 96 10.20 23.74 7.03
C ASP A 96 10.23 23.44 8.54
N PRO A 97 11.37 23.69 9.21
CA PRO A 97 11.49 23.40 10.64
C PRO A 97 10.68 24.34 11.53
N PHE A 98 10.21 25.48 11.01
CA PHE A 98 9.50 26.51 11.79
C PHE A 98 8.02 26.63 11.47
N GLY A 99 7.57 25.96 10.39
CA GLY A 99 6.17 25.91 9.97
C GLY A 99 5.58 24.53 10.13
N PRO A 100 4.62 24.14 9.30
CA PRO A 100 4.15 22.77 9.23
C PRO A 100 5.35 21.86 8.91
N HIS A 101 5.65 20.92 9.78
CA HIS A 101 6.83 20.06 9.65
C HIS A 101 6.66 19.03 8.55
N ALA A 102 6.49 19.50 7.30
CA ALA A 102 6.42 18.63 6.14
C ALA A 102 7.81 18.05 5.85
N VAL A 103 7.86 16.77 5.51
CA VAL A 103 9.09 16.09 5.16
C VAL A 103 9.25 15.97 3.66
N GLN A 104 10.48 15.83 3.22
CA GLN A 104 10.83 15.58 1.82
C GLN A 104 11.09 14.06 1.66
N PRO A 105 10.08 13.28 1.21
CA PRO A 105 10.21 11.83 1.12
C PRO A 105 10.81 11.37 -0.20
N TYR A 106 11.01 12.29 -1.15
CA TYR A 106 11.35 11.95 -2.52
C TYR A 106 12.84 11.65 -2.67
N GLY A 107 13.15 10.75 -3.57
CA GLY A 107 14.52 10.39 -3.88
C GLY A 107 14.69 8.91 -4.14
N ARG A 108 15.95 8.54 -4.40
CA ARG A 108 16.28 7.14 -4.67
C ARG A 108 16.36 6.35 -3.36
N ARG A 109 15.84 5.14 -3.43
CA ARG A 109 15.90 4.17 -2.32
C ARG A 109 16.38 2.84 -2.83
N THR A 110 17.12 2.11 -1.98
CA THR A 110 17.43 0.72 -2.22
C THR A 110 16.33 -0.12 -1.59
N CYS A 111 15.62 -0.89 -2.42
CA CYS A 111 14.48 -1.66 -2.01
C CYS A 111 14.70 -3.15 -2.30
N GLN A 112 13.98 -4.00 -1.59
CA GLN A 112 13.86 -5.39 -2.01
C GLN A 112 13.13 -5.43 -3.35
N ASP A 113 13.45 -6.42 -4.17
CA ASP A 113 12.83 -6.52 -5.49
C ASP A 113 11.43 -7.12 -5.36
N TRP A 114 10.44 -6.25 -5.25
CA TRP A 114 9.04 -6.67 -5.12
C TRP A 114 8.51 -7.37 -6.38
N ARG A 115 9.20 -7.21 -7.52
CA ARG A 115 8.73 -7.77 -8.80
C ARG A 115 8.80 -9.30 -8.80
N VAL A 116 9.65 -9.90 -7.97
CA VAL A 116 9.80 -11.36 -7.91
C VAL A 116 8.51 -12.04 -7.45
N VAL A 117 7.69 -11.36 -6.68
CA VAL A 117 6.45 -11.93 -6.16
C VAL A 117 5.36 -12.05 -7.23
N TYR A 118 5.51 -11.32 -8.35
CA TYR A 118 4.56 -11.37 -9.48
C TYR A 118 4.87 -12.49 -10.48
N LYS A 119 5.92 -13.22 -10.28
CA LYS A 119 6.35 -14.29 -11.21
C LYS A 119 5.77 -15.65 -10.86
#